data_5d459a3136f5383ff908ce13f26bd1c1
#
_entry.id   5d459a3136f5383ff908ce13f26bd1c1
#
_cell.length_a   1.000
_cell.length_b   1.000
_cell.length_c   1.000
_cell.angle_alpha   90.00
_cell.angle_beta   90.00
_cell.angle_gamma   90.00
#
_symmetry.space_group_name_H-M   'P 1'
#
loop_
_entity.id
_entity.type
_entity.pdbx_description
1 polymer ?
#
loop_
_entity_poly.entity_id
_entity_poly.type
_entity_poly.pdbx_seq_one_letter_code
_entity_poly.pdbx_strand_id
1 'polypeptide(L)' 'MYIYEGHLGSLYTSDDSLDYEDLYCEECGDSDWLVGYAETREDAWNLLKDDTDIYGSGGWNYNYVQEFINSNWEE' A
#
# COMPACT_ATOMS: atom_id res chain seq x y z
N MET A 1 2.56 2.33 10.76
CA MET A 1 1.98 1.13 10.14
C MET A 1 2.75 0.73 8.89
N TYR A 2 2.81 -0.55 8.63
CA TYR A 2 3.36 -1.07 7.38
C TYR A 2 2.31 -1.00 6.27
N ILE A 3 2.74 -0.63 5.07
CA ILE A 3 1.88 -0.59 3.90
C ILE A 3 2.25 -1.76 2.99
N TYR A 4 1.26 -2.53 2.58
CA TYR A 4 1.43 -3.67 1.68
C TYR A 4 0.63 -3.48 0.40
N GLU A 5 1.19 -3.94 -0.71
CA GLU A 5 0.50 -4.01 -1.99
C GLU A 5 0.02 -5.44 -2.19
N GLY A 6 -1.30 -5.60 -2.28
CA GLY A 6 -1.92 -6.90 -2.50
C GLY A 6 -1.73 -7.36 -3.95
N HIS A 7 -1.54 -8.66 -4.14
CA HIS A 7 -1.39 -9.25 -5.47
C HIS A 7 -2.63 -9.10 -6.36
N LEU A 8 -3.76 -8.73 -5.77
CA LEU A 8 -5.00 -8.47 -6.50
C LEU A 8 -5.19 -6.99 -6.85
N GLY A 9 -4.19 -6.15 -6.61
CA GLY A 9 -4.20 -4.75 -6.98
C GLY A 9 -4.85 -3.83 -5.96
N SER A 10 -4.70 -4.11 -4.67
CA SER A 10 -5.21 -3.26 -3.61
C SER A 10 -4.12 -2.95 -2.58
N LEU A 11 -4.29 -1.85 -1.86
CA LEU A 11 -3.40 -1.47 -0.77
C LEU A 11 -4.05 -1.81 0.57
N TYR A 12 -3.24 -2.21 1.54
CA TYR A 12 -3.69 -2.43 2.90
C TYR A 12 -2.58 -2.15 3.90
N THR A 13 -2.93 -2.06 5.18
CA THR A 13 -1.98 -1.77 6.25
C THR A 13 -1.94 -2.89 7.27
N SER A 14 -0.82 -2.96 7.99
CA SER A 14 -0.66 -3.87 9.12
C SER A 14 0.15 -3.17 10.21
N ASP A 15 -0.21 -3.41 11.47
CA ASP A 15 0.54 -2.90 12.61
C ASP A 15 1.86 -3.63 12.80
N ASP A 16 1.91 -4.87 12.35
CA ASP A 16 3.09 -5.73 12.46
C ASP A 16 3.65 -6.07 11.08
N SER A 17 4.96 -6.35 11.04
CA SER A 17 5.60 -6.87 9.84
C SER A 17 5.09 -8.29 9.58
N LEU A 18 4.56 -8.53 8.39
CA LEU A 18 4.03 -9.83 7.99
C LEU A 18 5.16 -10.73 7.45
N ASP A 19 5.07 -12.02 7.77
CA ASP A 19 6.00 -13.02 7.26
C ASP A 19 5.64 -13.39 5.81
N TYR A 20 6.58 -14.04 5.13
CA TYR A 20 6.37 -14.51 3.75
C TYR A 20 5.12 -15.39 3.63
N GLU A 21 4.88 -16.26 4.62
CA GLU A 21 3.71 -17.15 4.63
C GLU A 21 2.39 -16.38 4.67
N ASP A 22 2.38 -15.23 5.36
CA ASP A 22 1.19 -14.36 5.44
C ASP A 22 0.95 -13.61 4.13
N LEU A 23 2.01 -13.36 3.37
CA LEU A 23 1.94 -12.60 2.12
C LEU A 23 1.66 -13.47 0.91
N TYR A 24 2.05 -14.75 0.97
CA TYR A 24 1.94 -15.67 -0.16
C TYR A 24 0.53 -16.23 -0.32
N CYS A 25 0.03 -16.23 -1.54
CA CYS A 25 -1.27 -16.81 -1.88
C CYS A 25 -1.08 -18.14 -2.60
N GLU A 26 -1.44 -19.24 -1.95
CA GLU A 26 -1.31 -20.58 -2.53
C GLU A 26 -2.22 -20.79 -3.73
N GLU A 27 -3.37 -20.11 -3.74
CA GLU A 27 -4.35 -20.25 -4.84
C GLU A 27 -3.88 -19.55 -6.11
N CYS A 28 -3.22 -18.39 -5.97
CA CYS A 28 -2.78 -17.56 -7.09
C CYS A 28 -1.34 -17.84 -7.51
N GLY A 29 -0.52 -18.36 -6.60
CA GLY A 29 0.91 -18.51 -6.81
C GLY A 29 1.68 -17.21 -6.71
N ASP A 30 1.02 -16.12 -6.33
CA ASP A 30 1.61 -14.80 -6.16
C ASP A 30 1.71 -14.43 -4.68
N SER A 31 2.46 -13.38 -4.38
CA SER A 31 2.55 -12.86 -3.02
C SER A 31 2.32 -11.36 -3.02
N ASP A 32 1.80 -10.88 -1.89
CA ASP A 32 1.76 -9.45 -1.61
C ASP A 32 3.19 -9.00 -1.26
N TRP A 33 3.44 -7.70 -1.30
CA TRP A 33 4.75 -7.24 -0.86
C TRP A 33 4.70 -5.93 -0.09
N LEU A 34 5.77 -5.73 0.68
CA LEU A 34 5.92 -4.55 1.52
C LEU A 34 6.30 -3.34 0.66
N VAL A 35 5.48 -2.30 0.75
CA VAL A 35 5.80 -0.99 0.16
C VAL A 35 6.74 -0.22 1.07
N GLY A 36 6.44 -0.18 2.38
CA GLY A 36 7.26 0.51 3.36
C GLY A 36 6.54 0.71 4.69
N TYR A 37 7.19 1.41 5.59
CA TYR A 37 6.64 1.76 6.90
C TYR A 37 6.34 3.25 6.95
N ALA A 38 5.16 3.59 7.42
CA ALA A 38 4.71 4.98 7.56
C ALA A 38 4.12 5.22 8.95
N GLU A 39 4.57 6.27 9.64
CA GLU A 39 4.03 6.68 10.93
C GLU A 39 2.97 7.76 10.77
N THR A 40 3.07 8.58 9.73
CA THR A 40 2.20 9.72 9.47
C THR A 40 1.62 9.66 8.07
N ARG A 41 0.63 10.51 7.82
CA ARG A 41 0.02 10.67 6.49
C ARG A 41 1.07 11.11 5.46
N GLU A 42 1.97 11.99 5.84
CA GLU A 42 3.04 12.47 4.98
C GLU A 42 3.99 11.32 4.60
N ASP A 43 4.37 10.50 5.56
CA ASP A 43 5.21 9.32 5.30
C ASP A 43 4.52 8.37 4.33
N ALA A 44 3.24 8.11 4.52
CA ALA A 44 2.46 7.24 3.63
C ALA A 44 2.44 7.79 2.21
N TRP A 45 2.20 9.09 2.06
CA TRP A 45 2.20 9.74 0.75
C TRP A 45 3.58 9.65 0.09
N ASN A 46 4.66 9.90 0.85
CA ASN A 46 6.02 9.82 0.33
C ASN A 46 6.37 8.42 -0.19
N LEU A 47 5.81 7.37 0.41
CA LEU A 47 6.01 6.00 -0.06
C LEU A 47 5.20 5.68 -1.32
N LEU A 48 4.02 6.26 -1.48
CA LEU A 48 3.09 5.92 -2.54
C LEU A 48 3.10 6.88 -3.73
N LYS A 49 3.62 8.09 -3.55
CA LYS A 49 3.53 9.15 -4.58
C LYS A 49 4.18 8.77 -5.91
N ASP A 50 5.29 8.04 -5.86
CA ASP A 50 6.04 7.66 -7.07
C ASP A 50 5.28 6.61 -7.89
N ASP A 51 4.42 5.82 -7.23
CA ASP A 51 3.61 4.80 -7.86
C ASP A 51 2.17 5.27 -8.12
N THR A 52 1.87 6.53 -7.78
CA THR A 52 0.55 7.13 -7.98
C THR A 52 0.48 7.85 -9.31
N ASP A 53 -0.62 7.67 -10.04
CA ASP A 53 -0.86 8.34 -11.30
C ASP A 53 -1.26 9.80 -11.06
N ILE A 54 -0.29 10.69 -11.08
CA ILE A 54 -0.51 12.14 -10.88
C ILE A 54 -0.63 12.85 -12.23
N TYR A 55 0.09 12.38 -13.24
CA TYR A 55 0.22 13.04 -14.54
C TYR A 55 -0.36 12.23 -15.71
N GLY A 56 -1.14 11.20 -15.42
CA GLY A 56 -1.69 10.33 -16.46
C GLY A 56 -0.70 9.33 -17.03
N SER A 57 0.39 9.06 -16.31
CA SER A 57 1.44 8.14 -16.75
C SER A 57 1.27 6.70 -16.28
N GLY A 58 0.17 6.41 -15.60
CA GLY A 58 -0.12 5.10 -15.03
C GLY A 58 0.27 5.00 -13.55
N GLY A 59 -0.20 3.97 -12.89
CA GLY A 59 0.03 3.74 -11.47
C GLY A 59 -1.27 3.73 -10.68
N TRP A 60 -1.18 3.85 -9.35
CA TRP A 60 -2.36 3.91 -8.49
C TRP A 60 -3.20 5.14 -8.78
N ASN A 61 -4.53 4.99 -8.71
CA ASN A 61 -5.44 6.13 -8.84
C ASN A 61 -5.22 7.09 -7.67
N TYR A 62 -5.05 8.37 -7.98
CA TYR A 62 -4.78 9.40 -6.97
C TYR A 62 -5.85 9.44 -5.89
N ASN A 63 -7.13 9.43 -6.28
CA ASN A 63 -8.24 9.47 -5.32
C ASN A 63 -8.26 8.23 -4.42
N TYR A 64 -7.96 7.05 -4.99
CA TYR A 64 -7.86 5.81 -4.24
C TYR A 64 -6.78 5.90 -3.16
N VAL A 65 -5.59 6.41 -3.53
CA VAL A 65 -4.47 6.56 -2.61
C VAL A 65 -4.82 7.55 -1.49
N GLN A 66 -5.46 8.67 -1.82
CA GLN A 66 -5.86 9.66 -0.82
C GLN A 66 -6.90 9.09 0.15
N GLU A 67 -7.89 8.35 -0.32
CA GLU A 67 -8.87 7.69 0.53
C GLU A 67 -8.22 6.65 1.43
N PHE A 68 -7.30 5.88 0.89
CA PHE A 68 -6.54 4.87 1.66
C PHE A 68 -5.77 5.53 2.80
N ILE A 69 -5.05 6.62 2.52
CA ILE A 69 -4.28 7.36 3.51
C ILE A 69 -5.21 7.96 4.56
N ASN A 70 -6.29 8.60 4.15
CA ASN A 70 -7.25 9.23 5.06
C ASN A 70 -7.93 8.23 5.99
N SER A 71 -8.13 7.00 5.52
CA SER A 71 -8.80 5.95 6.30
C SER A 71 -7.87 5.31 7.36
N ASN A 72 -6.56 5.36 7.15
CA ASN A 72 -5.59 4.65 7.98
C ASN A 72 -4.74 5.57 8.87
N TRP A 73 -4.60 6.82 8.51
CA TRP A 73 -3.85 7.82 9.30
C TRP A 73 -4.75 9.02 9.57
N GLU A 74 -5.30 9.05 10.77
CA GLU A 74 -6.11 10.18 11.23
C GLU A 74 -5.22 11.19 11.94
N GLU A 75 -5.25 12.41 11.47
CA GLU A 75 -4.57 13.53 12.12
C GLU A 75 -5.54 14.70 12.29
#